data_6a1e43404c129e38907b902f37466747
#
_entry.id   6a1e43404c129e38907b902f37466747
#
_cell.length_a   1.000
_cell.length_b   1.000
_cell.length_c   1.000
_cell.angle_alpha   90.00
_cell.angle_beta   90.00
_cell.angle_gamma   90.00
#
_symmetry.space_group_name_H-M   'P 1'
#
loop_
_entity.id
_entity.type
_entity.pdbx_description
1 polymer ?
#
loop_
_entity_poly.entity_id
_entity_poly.type
_entity_poly.pdbx_seq_one_letter_code
_entity_poly.pdbx_strand_id
1 'polypeptide(L)'
;MYLYTDWAATIPMANEEQDFQPFVELLSRVMDVIGTGKIYFVIDKASKDKTLDLARDLEKKDNRFEVIWAPDNKNVVDAYLIGFKVAYDRGHDIIIEMDAGLSHDPRAIPMYLRVLNEGNEVAFGSRFIKDGSMGDSPFNRRMLSKVGTILANILLGTKLYDMTSGYQGFHRNIIGKLLQYPLKSKAHFYQTEVKYLLRKHRTAEVPIHYQAPSPRVSPSAIKNARQTLLYYFIERLKGNAPTI
;
A
#
# COMPACT_ATOMS: atom_id res chain seq x y z
N MET A 1 -26.49 -5.40 -2.56
CA MET A 1 -25.90 -6.59 -3.22
C MET A 1 -24.48 -6.21 -3.57
N TYR A 2 -23.49 -6.72 -2.83
CA TYR A 2 -22.09 -6.44 -3.15
C TYR A 2 -21.74 -7.27 -4.38
N LEU A 3 -21.48 -6.64 -5.50
CA LEU A 3 -20.77 -7.26 -6.61
C LEU A 3 -19.34 -7.48 -6.12
N TYR A 4 -19.07 -8.68 -5.63
CA TYR A 4 -17.71 -9.08 -5.28
C TYR A 4 -16.91 -9.19 -6.56
N THR A 5 -16.17 -8.17 -6.84
CA THR A 5 -15.20 -8.09 -7.92
C THR A 5 -14.06 -9.07 -7.61
N ASP A 6 -13.44 -9.62 -8.61
CA ASP A 6 -12.20 -10.39 -8.43
C ASP A 6 -11.10 -9.45 -7.92
N TRP A 7 -10.58 -9.72 -6.73
CA TRP A 7 -9.62 -8.85 -6.07
C TRP A 7 -8.40 -9.60 -5.55
N ALA A 8 -7.29 -8.91 -5.47
CA ALA A 8 -6.09 -9.39 -4.80
C ALA A 8 -5.49 -8.33 -3.87
N ALA A 9 -4.78 -8.79 -2.83
CA ALA A 9 -3.88 -7.94 -2.06
C ALA A 9 -2.43 -8.35 -2.29
N THR A 10 -1.55 -7.35 -2.42
CA THR A 10 -0.10 -7.53 -2.53
C THR A 10 0.56 -7.05 -1.26
N ILE A 11 1.30 -7.92 -0.61
CA ILE A 11 1.83 -7.74 0.74
C ILE A 11 3.33 -8.08 0.75
N PRO A 12 4.21 -7.08 0.65
CA PRO A 12 5.63 -7.30 0.90
C PRO A 12 5.87 -7.74 2.35
N MET A 13 6.70 -8.73 2.53
CA MET A 13 7.01 -9.28 3.86
C MET A 13 8.50 -9.51 4.03
N ALA A 14 9.04 -9.13 5.18
CA ALA A 14 10.40 -9.44 5.58
C ALA A 14 10.53 -9.43 7.11
N ASN A 15 10.95 -10.55 7.70
CA ASN A 15 11.13 -10.73 9.14
C ASN A 15 9.83 -10.54 9.94
N GLU A 16 8.76 -11.19 9.49
CA GLU A 16 7.41 -11.15 10.08
C GLU A 16 7.05 -12.43 10.85
N GLU A 17 8.03 -13.29 11.18
CA GLU A 17 7.81 -14.60 11.83
C GLU A 17 6.90 -14.50 13.07
N GLN A 18 7.08 -13.44 13.88
CA GLN A 18 6.34 -13.29 15.14
C GLN A 18 4.86 -12.93 14.94
N ASP A 19 4.60 -12.07 13.95
CA ASP A 19 3.25 -11.55 13.68
C ASP A 19 2.55 -12.31 12.55
N PHE A 20 3.22 -13.28 11.92
CA PHE A 20 2.73 -14.00 10.75
C PHE A 20 1.38 -14.70 11.03
N GLN A 21 1.34 -15.54 12.07
CA GLN A 21 0.15 -16.34 12.36
C GLN A 21 -1.08 -15.48 12.68
N PRO A 22 -1.04 -14.51 13.65
CA PRO A 22 -2.19 -13.65 13.92
C PRO A 22 -2.60 -12.80 12.71
N PHE A 23 -1.66 -12.38 11.89
CA PHE A 23 -1.95 -11.62 10.67
C PHE A 23 -2.70 -12.48 9.64
N VAL A 24 -2.24 -13.70 9.38
CA VAL A 24 -2.88 -14.65 8.46
C VAL A 24 -4.28 -15.04 8.93
N GLU A 25 -4.45 -15.30 10.23
CA GLU A 25 -5.77 -15.60 10.79
C GLU A 25 -6.77 -14.46 10.56
N LEU A 26 -6.31 -13.21 10.73
CA LEU A 26 -7.18 -12.05 10.50
C LEU A 26 -7.51 -11.90 9.01
N LEU A 27 -6.54 -12.06 8.11
CA LEU A 27 -6.75 -12.08 6.66
C LEU A 27 -7.75 -13.16 6.24
N SER A 28 -7.56 -14.40 6.72
CA SER A 28 -8.43 -15.53 6.40
C SER A 28 -9.86 -15.26 6.82
N ARG A 29 -10.09 -14.75 8.04
CA ARG A 29 -11.44 -14.38 8.52
C ARG A 29 -12.09 -13.31 7.64
N VAL A 30 -11.33 -12.31 7.19
CA VAL A 30 -11.86 -11.27 6.29
C VAL A 30 -12.22 -11.88 4.94
N MET A 31 -11.37 -12.74 4.39
CA MET A 31 -11.64 -13.43 3.13
C MET A 31 -12.84 -14.38 3.22
N ASP A 32 -13.00 -15.07 4.34
CA ASP A 32 -14.17 -15.95 4.59
C ASP A 32 -15.49 -15.15 4.58
N VAL A 33 -15.49 -13.93 5.13
CA VAL A 33 -16.65 -13.04 5.12
C VAL A 33 -16.93 -12.47 3.72
N ILE A 34 -15.89 -12.12 2.96
CA ILE A 34 -16.02 -11.60 1.59
C ILE A 34 -16.37 -12.73 0.61
N GLY A 35 -15.87 -13.94 0.84
CA GLY A 35 -16.09 -15.13 0.01
C GLY A 35 -15.19 -15.23 -1.23
N THR A 36 -14.35 -14.24 -1.49
CA THR A 36 -13.41 -14.22 -2.63
C THR A 36 -12.09 -13.56 -2.21
N GLY A 37 -11.12 -13.55 -3.10
CA GLY A 37 -9.85 -12.84 -2.97
C GLY A 37 -8.62 -13.72 -3.08
N LYS A 38 -7.50 -13.10 -3.41
CA LYS A 38 -6.18 -13.72 -3.50
C LYS A 38 -5.15 -12.86 -2.78
N ILE A 39 -4.25 -13.48 -2.04
CA ILE A 39 -3.18 -12.79 -1.32
C ILE A 39 -1.84 -13.20 -1.93
N TYR A 40 -1.06 -12.21 -2.34
CA TYR A 40 0.29 -12.37 -2.84
C TYR A 40 1.30 -11.87 -1.81
N PHE A 41 1.99 -12.77 -1.14
CA PHE A 41 3.12 -12.45 -0.28
C PHE A 41 4.38 -12.29 -1.11
N VAL A 42 4.90 -11.07 -1.20
CA VAL A 42 6.15 -10.81 -1.92
C VAL A 42 7.29 -10.81 -0.92
N ILE A 43 8.13 -11.83 -0.98
CA ILE A 43 9.22 -12.05 -0.02
C ILE A 43 10.54 -12.03 -0.77
N ASP A 44 11.54 -11.36 -0.23
CA ASP A 44 12.87 -11.28 -0.78
C ASP A 44 13.95 -11.72 0.23
N LYS A 45 15.20 -11.67 -0.18
CA LYS A 45 16.34 -12.06 0.65
C LYS A 45 16.62 -11.15 1.86
N ALA A 46 15.87 -10.06 2.05
CA ALA A 46 15.93 -9.26 3.28
C ALA A 46 15.28 -10.01 4.46
N SER A 47 14.31 -10.91 4.18
CA SER A 47 13.77 -11.82 5.19
C SER A 47 14.83 -12.85 5.59
N LYS A 48 15.18 -12.89 6.88
CA LYS A 48 16.23 -13.74 7.46
C LYS A 48 15.70 -14.74 8.49
N ASP A 49 14.45 -14.63 8.85
CA ASP A 49 13.72 -15.49 9.76
C ASP A 49 12.89 -16.54 9.01
N LYS A 50 11.94 -17.19 9.69
CA LYS A 50 11.10 -18.24 9.12
C LYS A 50 9.91 -17.74 8.31
N THR A 51 9.80 -16.43 8.04
CA THR A 51 8.65 -15.85 7.30
C THR A 51 8.41 -16.56 5.98
N LEU A 52 9.46 -16.84 5.20
CA LEU A 52 9.34 -17.52 3.90
C LEU A 52 8.81 -18.95 4.05
N ASP A 53 9.32 -19.70 5.02
CA ASP A 53 8.91 -21.09 5.24
C ASP A 53 7.45 -21.15 5.70
N LEU A 54 7.06 -20.28 6.64
CA LEU A 54 5.68 -20.18 7.11
C LEU A 54 4.71 -19.81 5.98
N ALA A 55 5.08 -18.87 5.12
CA ALA A 55 4.27 -18.46 3.99
C ALA A 55 4.10 -19.61 2.95
N ARG A 56 5.18 -20.35 2.65
CA ARG A 56 5.12 -21.51 1.77
C ARG A 56 4.28 -22.67 2.33
N ASP A 57 4.33 -22.86 3.63
CA ASP A 57 3.50 -23.88 4.28
C ASP A 57 2.01 -23.49 4.30
N LEU A 58 1.72 -22.21 4.41
CA LEU A 58 0.36 -21.70 4.25
C LEU A 58 -0.14 -21.86 2.80
N GLU A 59 0.65 -21.51 1.81
CA GLU A 59 0.32 -21.67 0.39
C GLU A 59 -0.08 -23.10 0.03
N LYS A 60 0.59 -24.12 0.60
CA LYS A 60 0.23 -25.53 0.40
C LYS A 60 -1.12 -25.92 1.01
N LYS A 61 -1.54 -25.22 2.07
CA LYS A 61 -2.76 -25.51 2.84
C LYS A 61 -3.98 -24.74 2.39
N ASP A 62 -3.77 -23.52 1.89
CA ASP A 62 -4.84 -22.61 1.46
C ASP A 62 -4.45 -21.92 0.14
N ASN A 63 -5.12 -22.29 -0.93
CA ASN A 63 -4.86 -21.81 -2.27
C ASN A 63 -5.19 -20.32 -2.48
N ARG A 64 -5.80 -19.66 -1.51
CA ARG A 64 -6.03 -18.21 -1.51
C ARG A 64 -4.75 -17.41 -1.30
N PHE A 65 -3.69 -18.04 -0.77
CA PHE A 65 -2.39 -17.44 -0.53
C PHE A 65 -1.38 -17.96 -1.57
N GLU A 66 -0.50 -17.08 -2.02
CA GLU A 66 0.58 -17.43 -2.96
C GLU A 66 1.85 -16.65 -2.59
N VAL A 67 2.98 -17.35 -2.65
CA VAL A 67 4.29 -16.78 -2.33
C VAL A 67 5.04 -16.42 -3.59
N ILE A 68 5.42 -15.16 -3.72
CA ILE A 68 6.27 -14.64 -4.78
C ILE A 68 7.66 -14.45 -4.21
N TRP A 69 8.56 -15.37 -4.54
CA TRP A 69 9.95 -15.24 -4.17
C TRP A 69 10.68 -14.29 -5.13
N ALA A 70 11.14 -13.15 -4.63
CA ALA A 70 11.75 -12.05 -5.40
C ALA A 70 13.14 -11.69 -4.87
N PRO A 71 14.14 -12.59 -4.98
CA PRO A 71 15.46 -12.42 -4.36
C PRO A 71 16.25 -11.23 -4.91
N ASP A 72 15.92 -10.74 -6.10
CA ASP A 72 16.62 -9.64 -6.77
C ASP A 72 16.06 -8.25 -6.44
N ASN A 73 15.05 -8.18 -5.58
CA ASN A 73 14.52 -6.92 -5.08
C ASN A 73 15.62 -6.09 -4.42
N LYS A 74 15.64 -4.81 -4.71
CA LYS A 74 16.61 -3.84 -4.16
C LYS A 74 16.01 -2.98 -3.05
N ASN A 75 14.69 -2.84 -3.05
CA ASN A 75 13.97 -1.99 -2.10
C ASN A 75 12.48 -2.40 -2.04
N VAL A 76 11.75 -1.85 -1.09
CA VAL A 76 10.32 -2.15 -0.89
C VAL A 76 9.44 -1.78 -2.08
N VAL A 77 9.82 -0.78 -2.86
CA VAL A 77 9.05 -0.37 -4.06
C VAL A 77 9.07 -1.46 -5.12
N ASP A 78 10.24 -2.10 -5.32
CA ASP A 78 10.36 -3.22 -6.24
C ASP A 78 9.42 -4.37 -5.83
N ALA A 79 9.31 -4.65 -4.51
CA ALA A 79 8.43 -5.69 -4.01
C ALA A 79 6.95 -5.38 -4.31
N TYR A 80 6.50 -4.15 -4.09
CA TYR A 80 5.14 -3.74 -4.46
C TYR A 80 4.90 -3.82 -5.96
N LEU A 81 5.82 -3.32 -6.80
CA LEU A 81 5.68 -3.37 -8.25
C LEU A 81 5.63 -4.81 -8.79
N ILE A 82 6.41 -5.73 -8.20
CA ILE A 82 6.32 -7.17 -8.54
C ILE A 82 4.95 -7.73 -8.17
N GLY A 83 4.46 -7.46 -6.97
CA GLY A 83 3.13 -7.89 -6.54
C GLY A 83 2.02 -7.32 -7.43
N PHE A 84 2.08 -6.03 -7.76
CA PHE A 84 1.16 -5.39 -8.70
C PHE A 84 1.19 -6.05 -10.08
N LYS A 85 2.40 -6.34 -10.60
CA LYS A 85 2.54 -6.99 -11.90
C LYS A 85 1.91 -8.38 -11.90
N VAL A 86 2.14 -9.18 -10.87
CA VAL A 86 1.54 -10.53 -10.76
C VAL A 86 0.02 -10.43 -10.69
N ALA A 87 -0.53 -9.58 -9.83
CA ALA A 87 -1.97 -9.41 -9.70
C ALA A 87 -2.60 -8.87 -11.01
N TYR A 88 -1.93 -7.95 -11.70
CA TYR A 88 -2.34 -7.42 -12.99
C TYR A 88 -2.36 -8.52 -14.08
N ASP A 89 -1.28 -9.29 -14.20
CA ASP A 89 -1.15 -10.35 -15.21
C ASP A 89 -2.15 -11.49 -14.96
N ARG A 90 -2.52 -11.76 -13.70
CA ARG A 90 -3.55 -12.75 -13.33
C ARG A 90 -4.97 -12.27 -13.57
N GLY A 91 -5.16 -11.00 -13.91
CA GLY A 91 -6.45 -10.46 -14.34
C GLY A 91 -7.34 -9.92 -13.24
N HIS A 92 -6.85 -9.79 -12.00
CA HIS A 92 -7.66 -9.24 -10.89
C HIS A 92 -8.16 -7.84 -11.19
N ASP A 93 -9.44 -7.58 -10.95
CA ASP A 93 -10.10 -6.30 -11.23
C ASP A 93 -9.70 -5.21 -10.25
N ILE A 94 -9.54 -5.58 -8.97
CA ILE A 94 -9.11 -4.69 -7.90
C ILE A 94 -7.83 -5.24 -7.27
N ILE A 95 -6.84 -4.35 -7.10
CA ILE A 95 -5.56 -4.69 -6.50
C ILE A 95 -5.33 -3.78 -5.30
N ILE A 96 -5.11 -4.38 -4.14
CA ILE A 96 -4.89 -3.69 -2.87
C ILE A 96 -3.42 -3.82 -2.48
N GLU A 97 -2.82 -2.71 -2.10
CA GLU A 97 -1.50 -2.61 -1.47
C GLU A 97 -1.67 -2.56 0.03
N MET A 98 -0.95 -3.42 0.75
CA MET A 98 -1.03 -3.50 2.21
C MET A 98 0.32 -3.92 2.79
N ASP A 99 0.72 -3.29 3.91
CA ASP A 99 1.89 -3.74 4.69
C ASP A 99 1.52 -4.97 5.53
N ALA A 100 2.52 -5.81 5.81
CA ALA A 100 2.41 -6.95 6.72
C ALA A 100 2.48 -6.52 8.21
N GLY A 101 2.49 -7.48 9.12
CA GLY A 101 2.79 -7.28 10.53
C GLY A 101 1.74 -6.47 11.32
N LEU A 102 0.46 -6.56 10.94
CA LEU A 102 -0.67 -5.88 11.60
C LEU A 102 -0.61 -4.34 11.58
N SER A 103 0.37 -3.76 10.88
CA SER A 103 0.44 -2.30 10.70
C SER A 103 -0.79 -1.75 9.97
N HIS A 104 -1.25 -2.49 8.98
CA HIS A 104 -2.49 -2.25 8.26
C HIS A 104 -3.52 -3.32 8.63
N ASP A 105 -4.67 -2.89 9.10
CA ASP A 105 -5.73 -3.79 9.53
C ASP A 105 -6.46 -4.40 8.32
N PRO A 106 -6.41 -5.73 8.11
CA PRO A 106 -7.14 -6.38 7.02
C PRO A 106 -8.65 -6.14 7.02
N ARG A 107 -9.24 -5.80 8.17
CA ARG A 107 -10.67 -5.48 8.29
C ARG A 107 -11.10 -4.23 7.50
N ALA A 108 -10.16 -3.44 7.02
CA ALA A 108 -10.45 -2.33 6.12
C ALA A 108 -10.71 -2.78 4.67
N ILE A 109 -10.28 -3.98 4.24
CA ILE A 109 -10.44 -4.49 2.87
C ILE A 109 -11.88 -4.36 2.34
N PRO A 110 -12.94 -4.77 3.07
CA PRO A 110 -14.31 -4.61 2.58
C PRO A 110 -14.68 -3.18 2.23
N MET A 111 -14.14 -2.18 2.96
CA MET A 111 -14.39 -0.78 2.66
C MET A 111 -13.67 -0.33 1.38
N TYR A 112 -12.45 -0.79 1.14
CA TYR A 112 -11.75 -0.55 -0.13
C TYR A 112 -12.53 -1.10 -1.31
N LEU A 113 -12.98 -2.36 -1.22
CA LEU A 113 -13.78 -3.00 -2.27
C LEU A 113 -15.08 -2.24 -2.49
N ARG A 114 -15.75 -1.80 -1.43
CA ARG A 114 -16.97 -1.02 -1.50
C ARG A 114 -16.77 0.27 -2.27
N VAL A 115 -15.84 1.13 -1.84
CA VAL A 115 -15.66 2.46 -2.46
C VAL A 115 -15.18 2.37 -3.90
N LEU A 116 -14.38 1.35 -4.24
CA LEU A 116 -13.96 1.10 -5.62
C LEU A 116 -15.13 0.63 -6.48
N ASN A 117 -16.00 -0.26 -5.97
CA ASN A 117 -17.22 -0.68 -6.67
C ASN A 117 -18.27 0.45 -6.82
N GLU A 118 -18.23 1.47 -5.95
CA GLU A 118 -19.06 2.68 -6.07
C GLU A 118 -18.56 3.63 -7.17
N GLY A 119 -17.50 3.22 -7.88
CA GLY A 119 -16.99 3.89 -9.08
C GLY A 119 -15.82 4.82 -8.84
N ASN A 120 -15.18 4.79 -7.65
CA ASN A 120 -13.88 5.43 -7.51
C ASN A 120 -12.82 4.58 -8.22
N GLU A 121 -11.85 5.23 -8.85
CA GLU A 121 -10.77 4.53 -9.58
C GLU A 121 -9.64 4.11 -8.64
N VAL A 122 -9.47 4.87 -7.56
CA VAL A 122 -8.45 4.65 -6.52
C VAL A 122 -9.04 4.89 -5.13
N ALA A 123 -8.53 4.18 -4.15
CA ALA A 123 -8.89 4.34 -2.74
C ALA A 123 -7.62 4.44 -1.89
N PHE A 124 -7.50 5.48 -1.08
CA PHE A 124 -6.33 5.70 -0.22
C PHE A 124 -6.72 5.61 1.24
N GLY A 125 -5.98 4.80 2.00
CA GLY A 125 -6.15 4.73 3.45
C GLY A 125 -5.78 6.04 4.11
N SER A 126 -6.64 6.52 5.00
CA SER A 126 -6.42 7.76 5.73
C SER A 126 -6.58 7.55 7.23
N ARG A 127 -5.57 7.96 7.97
CA ARG A 127 -5.53 7.93 9.44
C ARG A 127 -6.09 9.21 10.05
N PHE A 128 -6.39 10.21 9.21
CA PHE A 128 -6.73 11.58 9.63
C PHE A 128 -8.15 12.02 9.25
N ILE A 129 -8.96 11.15 8.67
CA ILE A 129 -10.40 11.35 8.49
C ILE A 129 -11.17 10.77 9.69
N LYS A 130 -12.48 11.04 9.74
CA LYS A 130 -13.37 10.44 10.74
C LYS A 130 -13.22 8.92 10.73
N ASP A 131 -13.17 8.31 11.89
CA ASP A 131 -12.98 6.87 12.10
C ASP A 131 -11.61 6.32 11.69
N GLY A 132 -10.66 7.17 11.29
CA GLY A 132 -9.25 6.81 11.11
C GLY A 132 -8.43 7.08 12.37
N SER A 133 -7.34 6.33 12.58
CA SER A 133 -6.48 6.56 13.75
C SER A 133 -5.03 6.12 13.58
N MET A 134 -4.16 6.74 14.40
CA MET A 134 -2.79 6.31 14.71
C MET A 134 -2.67 6.08 16.22
N GLY A 135 -3.65 5.40 16.85
CA GLY A 135 -3.83 5.35 18.30
C GLY A 135 -2.55 5.02 19.07
N ASP A 136 -1.84 3.99 18.66
CA ASP A 136 -0.67 3.47 19.36
C ASP A 136 0.67 4.09 18.91
N SER A 137 0.61 5.04 17.97
CA SER A 137 1.82 5.71 17.49
C SER A 137 2.26 6.82 18.44
N PRO A 138 3.56 6.97 18.73
CA PRO A 138 4.10 8.08 19.51
C PRO A 138 3.72 9.44 18.91
N PHE A 139 3.57 10.44 19.75
CA PHE A 139 3.15 11.79 19.34
C PHE A 139 4.01 12.40 18.23
N ASN A 140 5.34 12.26 18.34
CA ASN A 140 6.28 12.72 17.31
C ASN A 140 6.05 12.04 15.94
N ARG A 141 5.68 10.77 15.92
CA ARG A 141 5.36 10.03 14.70
C ARG A 141 4.07 10.55 14.06
N ARG A 142 3.03 10.76 14.86
CA ARG A 142 1.77 11.37 14.40
C ARG A 142 2.00 12.75 13.81
N MET A 143 2.77 13.58 14.50
CA MET A 143 3.14 14.92 14.03
C MET A 143 3.92 14.87 12.72
N LEU A 144 4.92 13.98 12.60
CA LEU A 144 5.70 13.81 11.37
C LEU A 144 4.81 13.45 10.17
N SER A 145 3.90 12.50 10.34
CA SER A 145 2.95 12.11 9.28
C SER A 145 2.00 13.26 8.92
N LYS A 146 1.50 13.99 9.91
CA LYS A 146 0.57 15.11 9.69
C LYS A 146 1.24 16.29 9.00
N VAL A 147 2.42 16.68 9.48
CA VAL A 147 3.24 17.76 8.86
C VAL A 147 3.69 17.33 7.45
N GLY A 148 4.10 16.07 7.28
CA GLY A 148 4.44 15.51 5.97
C GLY A 148 3.27 15.59 4.97
N THR A 149 2.06 15.29 5.41
CA THR A 149 0.84 15.42 4.60
C THR A 149 0.58 16.87 4.22
N ILE A 150 0.63 17.80 5.17
CA ILE A 150 0.40 19.23 4.91
C ILE A 150 1.43 19.76 3.90
N LEU A 151 2.70 19.45 4.12
CA LEU A 151 3.78 19.88 3.24
C LEU A 151 3.62 19.30 1.82
N ALA A 152 3.30 18.01 1.71
CA ALA A 152 3.06 17.38 0.42
C ALA A 152 1.86 18.03 -0.30
N ASN A 153 0.75 18.26 0.38
CA ASN A 153 -0.42 18.92 -0.19
C ASN A 153 -0.10 20.33 -0.73
N ILE A 154 0.63 21.13 0.04
CA ILE A 154 1.02 22.50 -0.37
C ILE A 154 1.93 22.45 -1.60
N LEU A 155 3.01 21.68 -1.54
CA LEU A 155 4.00 21.64 -2.60
C LEU A 155 3.50 20.97 -3.87
N LEU A 156 2.74 19.88 -3.73
CA LEU A 156 2.25 19.10 -4.87
C LEU A 156 0.86 19.57 -5.38
N GLY A 157 0.16 20.41 -4.61
CA GLY A 157 -1.18 20.88 -4.96
C GLY A 157 -2.24 19.80 -4.88
N THR A 158 -2.11 18.90 -3.94
CA THR A 158 -3.09 17.85 -3.61
C THR A 158 -3.97 18.27 -2.44
N LYS A 159 -5.01 17.47 -2.14
CA LYS A 159 -5.98 17.82 -1.08
C LYS A 159 -6.39 16.59 -0.24
N LEU A 160 -5.53 15.58 -0.16
CA LEU A 160 -5.81 14.38 0.63
C LEU A 160 -5.57 14.64 2.12
N TYR A 161 -6.39 14.04 2.97
CA TYR A 161 -6.20 14.11 4.42
C TYR A 161 -4.96 13.32 4.87
N ASP A 162 -4.57 12.26 4.11
CA ASP A 162 -3.36 11.49 4.40
C ASP A 162 -2.53 11.16 3.15
N MET A 163 -1.48 11.93 2.95
CA MET A 163 -0.52 11.70 1.86
C MET A 163 0.52 10.59 2.17
N THR A 164 0.63 10.15 3.42
CA THR A 164 1.76 9.34 3.90
C THR A 164 1.38 7.90 4.28
N SER A 165 0.12 7.51 4.14
CA SER A 165 -0.33 6.13 4.33
C SER A 165 -0.01 5.26 3.12
N GLY A 166 0.41 4.02 3.36
CA GLY A 166 0.71 3.02 2.33
C GLY A 166 -0.40 2.02 2.05
N TYR A 167 -1.54 2.10 2.73
CA TYR A 167 -2.67 1.24 2.44
C TYR A 167 -3.47 1.85 1.29
N GLN A 168 -3.46 1.20 0.13
CA GLN A 168 -4.03 1.76 -1.10
C GLN A 168 -4.77 0.67 -1.89
N GLY A 169 -5.81 1.06 -2.61
CA GLY A 169 -6.56 0.17 -3.49
C GLY A 169 -6.76 0.80 -4.88
N PHE A 170 -6.71 -0.02 -5.92
CA PHE A 170 -6.70 0.42 -7.30
C PHE A 170 -7.54 -0.49 -8.17
N HIS A 171 -8.22 0.07 -9.16
CA HIS A 171 -8.67 -0.72 -10.28
C HIS A 171 -7.49 -1.17 -11.15
N ARG A 172 -7.64 -2.33 -11.81
CA ARG A 172 -6.61 -2.95 -12.66
C ARG A 172 -6.04 -2.00 -13.71
N ASN A 173 -6.87 -1.19 -14.36
CA ASN A 173 -6.42 -0.22 -15.37
C ASN A 173 -5.46 0.82 -14.81
N ILE A 174 -5.62 1.21 -13.54
CA ILE A 174 -4.72 2.15 -12.84
C ILE A 174 -3.37 1.48 -12.60
N ILE A 175 -3.36 0.22 -12.16
CA ILE A 175 -2.13 -0.55 -11.98
C ILE A 175 -1.39 -0.70 -13.32
N GLY A 176 -2.10 -0.97 -14.42
CA GLY A 176 -1.49 -1.04 -15.76
C GLY A 176 -0.75 0.24 -16.15
N LYS A 177 -1.29 1.41 -15.83
CA LYS A 177 -0.62 2.70 -16.05
C LYS A 177 0.57 2.89 -15.10
N LEU A 178 0.40 2.56 -13.81
CA LEU A 178 1.43 2.69 -12.80
C LEU A 178 2.67 1.83 -13.12
N LEU A 179 2.47 0.61 -13.60
CA LEU A 179 3.56 -0.30 -14.00
C LEU A 179 4.38 0.22 -15.19
N GLN A 180 3.80 1.10 -16.03
CA GLN A 180 4.49 1.70 -17.16
C GLN A 180 5.22 3.01 -16.78
N TYR A 181 4.94 3.57 -15.60
CA TYR A 181 5.53 4.83 -15.19
C TYR A 181 6.79 4.61 -14.35
N PRO A 182 7.93 5.27 -14.69
CA PRO A 182 9.17 5.13 -13.95
C PRO A 182 9.11 5.93 -12.63
N LEU A 183 8.71 5.27 -11.54
CA LEU A 183 8.71 5.88 -10.21
C LEU A 183 10.11 6.36 -9.81
N LYS A 184 10.19 7.53 -9.20
CA LYS A 184 11.45 8.14 -8.75
C LYS A 184 11.80 7.74 -7.33
N SER A 185 10.81 7.52 -6.49
CA SER A 185 11.02 7.10 -5.12
C SER A 185 11.42 5.63 -5.04
N LYS A 186 12.36 5.32 -4.15
CA LYS A 186 12.85 3.96 -3.86
C LYS A 186 12.59 3.57 -2.39
N ALA A 187 11.81 4.36 -1.69
CA ALA A 187 11.50 4.19 -0.28
C ALA A 187 10.04 4.58 -0.02
N HIS A 188 9.61 4.62 1.23
CA HIS A 188 8.21 4.86 1.62
C HIS A 188 7.54 6.10 1.01
N PHE A 189 8.32 7.08 0.53
CA PHE A 189 7.73 8.25 -0.15
C PHE A 189 7.05 7.89 -1.47
N TYR A 190 7.28 6.71 -2.03
CA TYR A 190 6.60 6.26 -3.24
C TYR A 190 5.06 6.29 -3.09
N GLN A 191 4.55 6.05 -1.90
CA GLN A 191 3.12 6.12 -1.60
C GLN A 191 2.56 7.54 -1.81
N THR A 192 3.32 8.57 -1.41
CA THR A 192 3.01 9.97 -1.71
C THR A 192 3.14 10.28 -3.20
N GLU A 193 4.17 9.74 -3.85
CA GLU A 193 4.38 9.86 -5.29
C GLU A 193 3.21 9.29 -6.09
N VAL A 194 2.77 8.07 -5.77
CA VAL A 194 1.61 7.42 -6.41
C VAL A 194 0.35 8.28 -6.25
N LYS A 195 0.05 8.76 -5.04
CA LYS A 195 -1.09 9.64 -4.78
C LYS A 195 -1.03 10.93 -5.61
N TYR A 196 0.16 11.50 -5.75
CA TYR A 196 0.36 12.68 -6.59
C TYR A 196 0.13 12.39 -8.08
N LEU A 197 0.66 11.30 -8.60
CA LEU A 197 0.50 10.90 -10.00
C LEU A 197 -0.97 10.64 -10.33
N LEU A 198 -1.72 10.07 -9.41
CA LEU A 198 -3.14 9.72 -9.56
C LEU A 198 -4.12 10.83 -9.13
N ARG A 199 -3.66 12.04 -8.82
CA ARG A 199 -4.48 13.14 -8.26
C ARG A 199 -5.66 13.60 -9.12
N LYS A 200 -5.72 13.20 -10.40
CA LYS A 200 -6.82 13.53 -11.31
C LYS A 200 -7.88 12.43 -11.41
N HIS A 201 -7.62 11.26 -10.82
CA HIS A 201 -8.57 10.16 -10.79
C HIS A 201 -9.63 10.35 -9.70
N ARG A 202 -10.79 9.72 -9.89
CA ARG A 202 -11.82 9.68 -8.85
C ARG A 202 -11.30 8.89 -7.66
N THR A 203 -11.15 9.58 -6.54
CA THR A 203 -10.49 9.08 -5.34
C THR A 203 -11.42 9.07 -4.16
N ALA A 204 -11.42 7.97 -3.40
CA ALA A 204 -11.97 7.90 -2.05
C ALA A 204 -10.85 7.81 -1.01
N GLU A 205 -11.06 8.39 0.19
CA GLU A 205 -10.25 8.10 1.35
C GLU A 205 -10.99 7.13 2.26
N VAL A 206 -10.33 6.03 2.64
CA VAL A 206 -10.86 4.97 3.50
C VAL A 206 -10.28 5.12 4.90
N PRO A 207 -11.10 5.17 5.97
CA PRO A 207 -10.58 5.23 7.31
C PRO A 207 -9.80 3.95 7.66
N ILE A 208 -8.59 4.13 8.18
CA ILE A 208 -7.75 3.01 8.60
C ILE A 208 -7.22 3.23 10.01
N HIS A 209 -7.05 2.13 10.73
CA HIS A 209 -6.37 2.09 12.02
C HIS A 209 -4.94 1.60 11.82
N TYR A 210 -3.98 2.45 12.16
CA TYR A 210 -2.57 2.10 12.10
C TYR A 210 -2.11 1.69 13.51
N GLN A 211 -1.81 0.40 13.70
CA GLN A 211 -1.63 -0.18 15.04
C GLN A 211 -0.16 -0.38 15.42
N ALA A 212 0.71 -0.70 14.48
CA ALA A 212 2.09 -1.04 14.82
C ALA A 212 3.02 0.18 14.80
N PRO A 213 3.95 0.29 15.76
CA PRO A 213 5.01 1.28 15.68
C PRO A 213 5.98 0.89 14.57
N SER A 214 5.91 1.54 13.42
CA SER A 214 6.94 1.39 12.38
C SER A 214 8.32 1.69 12.93
N PRO A 215 9.36 0.97 12.50
CA PRO A 215 10.74 1.31 12.83
C PRO A 215 11.06 2.75 12.38
N ARG A 216 12.11 3.34 12.94
CA ARG A 216 12.54 4.70 12.59
C ARG A 216 12.79 4.81 11.09
N VAL A 217 12.26 5.87 10.47
CA VAL A 217 12.54 6.18 9.07
C VAL A 217 14.04 6.43 8.90
N SER A 218 14.69 5.72 8.01
CA SER A 218 16.13 5.85 7.80
C SER A 218 16.50 7.23 7.23
N PRO A 219 17.70 7.76 7.52
CA PRO A 219 18.17 9.02 6.91
C PRO A 219 18.15 9.00 5.38
N SER A 220 18.42 7.86 4.77
CA SER A 220 18.37 7.67 3.32
C SER A 220 16.95 7.78 2.78
N ALA A 221 15.94 7.25 3.48
CA ALA A 221 14.54 7.39 3.11
C ALA A 221 14.07 8.86 3.20
N ILE A 222 14.50 9.61 4.22
CA ILE A 222 14.21 11.05 4.35
C ILE A 222 14.86 11.83 3.19
N LYS A 223 16.10 11.52 2.86
CA LYS A 223 16.81 12.14 1.72
C LYS A 223 16.06 11.87 0.41
N ASN A 224 15.67 10.62 0.16
CA ASN A 224 14.90 10.25 -1.02
C ASN A 224 13.55 10.97 -1.08
N ALA A 225 12.81 11.02 0.03
CA ALA A 225 11.55 11.74 0.12
C ALA A 225 11.70 13.23 -0.24
N ARG A 226 12.70 13.90 0.33
CA ARG A 226 12.96 15.32 0.04
C ARG A 226 13.33 15.56 -1.42
N GLN A 227 14.18 14.72 -2.00
CA GLN A 227 14.58 14.83 -3.41
C GLN A 227 13.40 14.62 -4.36
N THR A 228 12.59 13.61 -4.12
CA THR A 228 11.42 13.28 -4.94
C THR A 228 10.34 14.37 -4.81
N LEU A 229 10.08 14.85 -3.60
CA LEU A 229 9.12 15.93 -3.35
C LEU A 229 9.54 17.23 -4.07
N LEU A 230 10.83 17.62 -3.95
CA LEU A 230 11.36 18.81 -4.61
C LEU A 230 11.32 18.68 -6.13
N TYR A 231 11.63 17.51 -6.67
CA TYR A 231 11.52 17.26 -8.10
C TYR A 231 10.09 17.53 -8.61
N TYR A 232 9.08 16.93 -8.01
CA TYR A 232 7.68 17.11 -8.43
C TYR A 232 7.17 18.52 -8.18
N PHE A 233 7.62 19.19 -7.13
CA PHE A 233 7.31 20.60 -6.90
C PHE A 233 7.85 21.48 -8.01
N ILE A 234 9.11 21.30 -8.42
CA ILE A 234 9.73 22.07 -9.52
C ILE A 234 9.02 21.79 -10.84
N GLU A 235 8.74 20.52 -11.16
CA GLU A 235 8.01 20.19 -12.40
C GLU A 235 6.60 20.79 -12.41
N ARG A 236 5.94 20.85 -11.27
CA ARG A 236 4.66 21.53 -11.13
C ARG A 236 4.76 23.03 -11.42
N LEU A 237 5.78 23.71 -10.88
CA LEU A 237 6.00 25.14 -11.14
C LEU A 237 6.31 25.43 -12.62
N LYS A 238 6.96 24.51 -13.31
CA LYS A 238 7.23 24.60 -14.75
C LYS A 238 6.02 24.28 -15.64
N GLY A 239 4.90 23.85 -15.07
CA GLY A 239 3.75 23.38 -15.83
C GLY A 239 3.87 21.95 -16.37
N ASN A 240 4.94 21.21 -16.03
CA ASN A 240 5.24 19.86 -16.49
C ASN A 240 4.76 18.78 -15.49
N ALA A 241 3.77 19.08 -14.66
CA ALA A 241 3.29 18.19 -13.60
C ALA A 241 2.76 16.86 -14.16
N PRO A 242 3.47 15.72 -13.99
CA PRO A 242 3.03 14.46 -14.58
C PRO A 242 1.74 13.95 -13.93
N THR A 243 0.94 13.27 -14.73
CA THR A 243 -0.22 12.45 -14.29
C THR A 243 -0.24 11.17 -15.09
N ILE A 244 -0.75 10.10 -14.54
CA ILE A 244 -0.92 8.80 -15.22
C ILE A 244 -2.37 8.37 -15.26
#